data_453622a3f52c2801eec34179974d2223
#
_entry.id   453622a3f52c2801eec34179974d2223
#
_cell.length_a   1.000
_cell.length_b   1.000
_cell.length_c   1.000
_cell.angle_alpha   90.00
_cell.angle_beta   90.00
_cell.angle_gamma   90.00
#
_symmetry.space_group_name_H-M   'P 1'
#
loop_
_entity.id
_entity.type
_entity.pdbx_description
1 polymer ?
#
loop_
_entity_poly.entity_id
_entity_poly.type
_entity_poly.pdbx_seq_one_letter_code
_entity_poly.pdbx_strand_id
1 'polypeptide(L)'
;MQGREKTDVWLHPLTAISIEVQGDRAASEAYVSARSYRSTSKTQVRETLIHARYLDGWSLRDDRWAIDHRVAITDIRITREIEGEVWRSQGRPDKSDPSYAVFAALREGRPFG
;
A
#
# COMPACT_ATOMS: atom_id res chain seq x y z
N MET A 1 2.07 -23.95 1.02
CA MET A 1 1.59 -23.51 0.70
C MET A 1 1.23 -22.98 -0.43
N GLN A 2 0.70 -23.34 -0.93
CA GLN A 2 0.38 -23.07 -2.16
C GLN A 2 -0.82 -22.26 -2.37
N GLY A 3 -1.77 -22.31 -1.49
CA GLY A 3 -3.01 -21.57 -1.58
C GLY A 3 -2.80 -20.09 -1.68
N ARG A 4 -1.83 -19.59 -0.95
CA ARG A 4 -1.55 -18.20 -0.93
C ARG A 4 -1.08 -17.67 -2.25
N GLU A 5 -0.26 -18.42 -2.93
CA GLU A 5 0.29 -18.00 -4.18
C GLU A 5 -0.73 -17.82 -5.25
N LYS A 6 -1.80 -18.54 -5.18
CA LYS A 6 -2.73 -18.57 -6.25
C LYS A 6 -3.59 -17.35 -6.33
N THR A 7 -3.86 -16.71 -5.21
CA THR A 7 -5.03 -15.88 -5.20
C THR A 7 -4.98 -14.65 -4.36
N ASP A 8 -3.94 -14.49 -3.56
CA ASP A 8 -3.95 -13.37 -2.63
C ASP A 8 -3.62 -12.07 -3.34
N VAL A 9 -4.45 -11.07 -3.12
CA VAL A 9 -4.22 -9.72 -3.60
C VAL A 9 -4.28 -8.80 -2.39
N TRP A 10 -3.28 -7.92 -2.27
CA TRP A 10 -3.16 -6.97 -1.16
C TRP A 10 -3.04 -5.57 -1.70
N LEU A 11 -3.78 -4.65 -1.11
CA LEU A 11 -3.74 -3.24 -1.46
C LEU A 11 -3.65 -2.43 -0.18
N HIS A 12 -2.77 -1.42 -0.16
CA HIS A 12 -2.61 -0.54 1.00
C HIS A 12 -2.62 0.93 0.58
N PRO A 13 -3.73 1.44 0.04
CA PRO A 13 -3.79 2.84 -0.36
C PRO A 13 -3.72 3.76 0.86
N LEU A 14 -2.93 4.81 0.75
CA LEU A 14 -2.91 5.88 1.72
C LEU A 14 -3.87 6.94 1.24
N THR A 15 -4.75 7.42 2.12
CA THR A 15 -5.83 8.30 1.70
C THR A 15 -5.70 9.73 2.17
N ALA A 16 -5.09 9.96 3.33
CA ALA A 16 -4.91 11.31 3.85
C ALA A 16 -3.64 11.34 4.67
N ILE A 17 -2.83 12.37 4.50
CA ILE A 17 -1.55 12.50 5.18
C ILE A 17 -1.44 13.90 5.74
N SER A 18 -1.10 14.00 7.03
CA SER A 18 -0.76 15.25 7.70
C SER A 18 0.66 15.15 8.21
N ILE A 19 1.46 16.17 7.95
CA ILE A 19 2.86 16.19 8.35
C ILE A 19 3.18 17.52 9.01
N GLU A 20 3.87 17.46 10.14
CA GLU A 20 4.37 18.64 10.80
C GLU A 20 5.88 18.49 10.98
N VAL A 21 6.62 19.51 10.56
CA VAL A 21 8.09 19.48 10.58
C VAL A 21 8.61 20.56 11.51
N GLN A 22 9.55 20.20 12.38
CA GLN A 22 10.23 21.16 13.24
C GLN A 22 11.73 20.85 13.20
N GLY A 23 12.48 21.66 12.44
CA GLY A 23 13.91 21.45 12.29
C GLY A 23 14.23 20.13 11.62
N ASP A 24 14.96 19.27 12.32
CA ASP A 24 15.38 17.97 11.82
C ASP A 24 14.47 16.83 12.31
N ARG A 25 13.31 17.17 12.83
CA ARG A 25 12.31 16.19 13.28
C ARG A 25 10.99 16.46 12.59
N ALA A 26 10.18 15.40 12.47
CA ALA A 26 8.82 15.55 11.94
C ALA A 26 7.92 14.49 12.55
N ALA A 27 6.64 14.77 12.53
CA ALA A 27 5.62 13.80 12.90
C ALA A 27 4.60 13.75 11.77
N SER A 28 4.07 12.57 11.50
CA SER A 28 3.05 12.43 10.46
C SER A 28 1.95 11.48 10.90
N GLU A 29 0.78 11.71 10.34
CA GLU A 29 -0.35 10.83 10.47
C GLU A 29 -0.81 10.49 9.05
N ALA A 30 -0.92 9.21 8.73
CA ALA A 30 -1.37 8.76 7.43
C ALA A 30 -2.48 7.74 7.61
N TYR A 31 -3.60 7.95 6.92
CA TYR A 31 -4.69 6.98 6.92
C TYR A 31 -4.46 5.97 5.82
N VAL A 32 -4.71 4.70 6.13
CA VAL A 32 -4.56 3.60 5.19
C VAL A 32 -5.86 2.81 5.14
N SER A 33 -6.24 2.41 3.93
CA SER A 33 -7.40 1.55 3.71
C SER A 33 -6.87 0.26 3.10
N ALA A 34 -6.45 -0.66 3.95
CA ALA A 34 -5.86 -1.92 3.50
C ALA A 34 -6.95 -2.90 3.12
N ARG A 35 -6.75 -3.59 2.02
CA ARG A 35 -7.70 -4.61 1.56
C ARG A 35 -6.93 -5.84 1.11
N SER A 36 -7.48 -7.00 1.43
CA SER A 36 -6.94 -8.23 0.90
C SER A 36 -8.07 -9.09 0.37
N TYR A 37 -7.76 -9.86 -0.66
CA TYR A 37 -8.69 -10.75 -1.31
C TYR A 37 -8.05 -12.11 -1.46
N ARG A 38 -8.76 -13.13 -1.01
CA ARG A 38 -8.25 -14.50 -1.06
C ARG A 38 -9.37 -15.42 -1.52
N SER A 39 -9.12 -16.23 -2.55
CA SER A 39 -10.07 -17.25 -2.96
C SER A 39 -10.20 -18.31 -1.88
N THR A 40 -11.41 -18.61 -1.46
CA THR A 40 -11.68 -19.68 -0.51
C THR A 40 -12.27 -20.92 -1.19
N SER A 41 -12.78 -20.74 -2.41
CA SER A 41 -13.24 -21.81 -3.27
C SER A 41 -13.20 -21.31 -4.70
N LYS A 42 -13.70 -22.10 -5.65
CA LYS A 42 -13.75 -21.67 -7.04
C LYS A 42 -14.68 -20.48 -7.28
N THR A 43 -15.64 -20.29 -6.39
CA THR A 43 -16.67 -19.27 -6.59
C THR A 43 -16.76 -18.27 -5.43
N GLN A 44 -15.93 -18.42 -4.41
CA GLN A 44 -16.01 -17.58 -3.23
C GLN A 44 -14.67 -16.91 -2.93
N VAL A 45 -14.75 -15.66 -2.52
CA VAL A 45 -13.59 -14.85 -2.17
C VAL A 45 -13.81 -14.26 -0.78
N ARG A 46 -12.77 -14.32 0.04
CA ARG A 46 -12.78 -13.63 1.33
C ARG A 46 -12.14 -12.27 1.17
N GLU A 47 -12.88 -11.23 1.51
CA GLU A 47 -12.38 -9.87 1.53
C GLU A 47 -12.15 -9.46 2.97
N THR A 48 -10.97 -8.93 3.26
CA THR A 48 -10.67 -8.31 4.55
C THR A 48 -10.38 -6.84 4.30
N LEU A 49 -11.11 -5.98 5.00
CA LEU A 49 -10.96 -4.53 4.90
C LEU A 49 -10.49 -4.03 6.26
N ILE A 50 -9.41 -3.28 6.26
CA ILE A 50 -8.87 -2.67 7.47
C ILE A 50 -8.68 -1.18 7.22
N HIS A 51 -9.38 -0.36 8.02
CA HIS A 51 -9.10 1.08 8.05
C HIS A 51 -8.22 1.32 9.26
N ALA A 52 -7.06 1.88 9.00
CA ALA A 52 -6.06 2.10 10.02
C ALA A 52 -5.37 3.44 9.78
N ARG A 53 -4.50 3.81 10.71
CA ARG A 53 -3.63 4.97 10.51
C ARG A 53 -2.28 4.67 11.10
N TYR A 54 -1.29 5.31 10.50
CA TYR A 54 0.09 5.25 10.98
C TYR A 54 0.44 6.59 11.59
N LEU A 55 0.97 6.56 12.80
CA LEU A 55 1.50 7.74 13.46
C LEU A 55 3.02 7.55 13.48
N ASP A 56 3.72 8.39 12.76
CA ASP A 56 5.16 8.21 12.54
C ASP A 56 5.95 9.38 13.09
N GLY A 57 7.04 9.06 13.77
CA GLY A 57 8.04 10.05 14.12
C GLY A 57 9.24 9.90 13.21
N TRP A 58 9.76 11.02 12.71
CA TRP A 58 10.82 11.04 11.71
C TRP A 58 11.99 11.88 12.19
N SER A 59 13.18 11.57 11.71
CA SER A 59 14.33 12.46 11.85
C SER A 59 15.05 12.60 10.53
N LEU A 60 15.68 13.76 10.36
CA LEU A 60 16.54 14.04 9.22
C LEU A 60 17.95 13.63 9.60
N ARG A 61 18.51 12.68 8.87
CA ARG A 61 19.84 12.15 9.11
C ARG A 61 20.59 12.06 7.78
N ASP A 62 21.73 12.70 7.70
CA ASP A 62 22.56 12.70 6.48
C ASP A 62 21.74 13.11 5.26
N ASP A 63 20.95 14.18 5.41
CA ASP A 63 20.09 14.73 4.36
C ASP A 63 18.97 13.79 3.92
N ARG A 64 18.62 12.82 4.76
CA ARG A 64 17.54 11.88 4.45
C ARG A 64 16.59 11.78 5.62
N TRP A 65 15.30 11.86 5.34
CA TRP A 65 14.27 11.61 6.34
C TRP A 65 14.07 10.12 6.51
N ALA A 66 14.02 9.68 7.75
CA ALA A 66 13.78 8.28 8.07
C ALA A 66 12.80 8.19 9.23
N ILE A 67 12.01 7.14 9.22
CA ILE A 67 11.07 6.87 10.30
C ILE A 67 11.86 6.28 11.47
N ASP A 68 11.71 6.90 12.63
CA ASP A 68 12.31 6.41 13.87
C ASP A 68 11.31 5.59 14.69
N HIS A 69 10.03 5.89 14.54
CA HIS A 69 9.02 5.31 15.40
C HIS A 69 7.69 5.27 14.65
N ARG A 70 7.00 4.15 14.73
CA ARG A 70 5.69 4.01 14.10
C ARG A 70 4.72 3.36 15.06
N VAL A 71 3.53 3.96 15.17
CA VAL A 71 2.39 3.34 15.83
C VAL A 71 1.33 3.12 14.79
N ALA A 72 0.84 1.89 14.69
CA ALA A 72 -0.28 1.57 13.80
C ALA A 72 -1.54 1.42 14.67
N ILE A 73 -2.59 2.14 14.30
CA ILE A 73 -3.86 2.09 14.99
C ILE A 73 -4.88 1.54 14.01
N THR A 74 -5.52 0.43 14.38
CA THR A 74 -6.59 -0.14 13.57
C THR A 74 -7.92 0.39 14.08
N ASP A 75 -8.62 1.13 13.21
CA ASP A 75 -9.90 1.70 13.58
C ASP A 75 -11.05 0.76 13.25
N ILE A 76 -10.99 0.08 12.11
CA ILE A 76 -12.04 -0.82 11.65
C ILE A 76 -11.41 -2.04 10.99
N ARG A 77 -11.97 -3.21 11.29
CA ARG A 77 -11.61 -4.43 10.58
C ARG A 77 -12.88 -5.20 10.27
N ILE A 78 -13.09 -5.49 9.00
CA ILE A 78 -14.27 -6.21 8.52
C ILE A 78 -13.80 -7.33 7.59
N THR A 79 -14.37 -8.52 7.79
CA THR A 79 -14.12 -9.66 6.91
C THR A 79 -15.46 -10.16 6.40
N ARG A 80 -15.55 -10.43 5.11
CA ARG A 80 -16.77 -10.96 4.52
C ARG A 80 -16.44 -11.90 3.37
N GLU A 81 -17.40 -12.79 3.09
CA GLU A 81 -17.33 -13.67 1.93
C GLU A 81 -18.15 -13.06 0.81
N ILE A 82 -17.59 -13.02 -0.38
CA ILE A 82 -18.31 -12.53 -1.55
C ILE A 82 -18.22 -13.57 -2.65
N GLU A 83 -19.25 -13.59 -3.48
CA GLU A 83 -19.27 -14.48 -4.62
C GLU A 83 -18.45 -13.88 -5.75
N GLY A 84 -17.59 -14.68 -6.37
CA GLY A 84 -16.74 -14.19 -7.45
C GLY A 84 -15.38 -14.88 -7.43
N GLU A 85 -14.45 -14.29 -8.16
CA GLU A 85 -13.07 -14.78 -8.19
C GLU A 85 -12.11 -13.60 -8.09
N VAL A 86 -10.90 -13.87 -7.62
CA VAL A 86 -9.90 -12.83 -7.48
C VAL A 86 -9.32 -12.52 -8.86
N TRP A 87 -9.37 -11.24 -9.22
CA TRP A 87 -8.78 -10.75 -10.47
C TRP A 87 -7.28 -10.59 -10.29
N ARG A 88 -6.52 -11.08 -11.24
CA ARG A 88 -5.07 -10.92 -11.16
C ARG A 88 -4.70 -9.47 -11.45
N SER A 89 -3.89 -8.89 -10.59
CA SER A 89 -3.42 -7.53 -10.77
C SER A 89 -2.58 -7.40 -12.02
N GLN A 90 -2.70 -6.25 -12.69
CA GLN A 90 -1.85 -5.92 -13.83
C GLN A 90 -0.58 -5.21 -13.39
N GLY A 91 -0.50 -4.83 -12.12
CA GLY A 91 0.72 -4.28 -11.55
C GLY A 91 1.78 -5.36 -11.35
N ARG A 92 3.01 -4.93 -11.15
CA ARG A 92 4.14 -5.83 -10.90
C ARG A 92 4.92 -5.33 -9.68
N PRO A 93 5.49 -6.22 -8.89
CA PRO A 93 6.23 -5.83 -7.69
C PRO A 93 7.69 -5.46 -7.98
N ASP A 94 8.05 -5.26 -9.23
CA ASP A 94 9.44 -4.97 -9.61
C ASP A 94 9.47 -3.92 -10.71
N LYS A 95 10.62 -3.72 -11.30
CA LYS A 95 10.83 -2.67 -12.32
C LYS A 95 10.10 -2.92 -13.62
N SER A 96 9.49 -4.08 -13.81
CA SER A 96 8.65 -4.33 -14.98
C SER A 96 7.26 -3.72 -14.83
N ASP A 97 6.95 -3.18 -13.66
CA ASP A 97 5.69 -2.47 -13.47
C ASP A 97 5.59 -1.29 -14.43
N PRO A 98 4.43 -1.05 -15.05
CA PRO A 98 4.29 0.04 -16.03
C PRO A 98 4.68 1.43 -15.52
N SER A 99 4.61 1.66 -14.21
CA SER A 99 4.98 2.94 -13.64
C SER A 99 6.43 3.30 -13.90
N TYR A 100 7.32 2.32 -13.92
CA TYR A 100 8.74 2.59 -14.14
C TYR A 100 8.99 3.19 -15.52
N ALA A 101 8.29 2.71 -16.55
CA ALA A 101 8.47 3.23 -17.89
C ALA A 101 7.97 4.68 -17.99
N VAL A 102 6.85 4.99 -17.32
CA VAL A 102 6.29 6.34 -17.36
C VAL A 102 7.23 7.33 -16.69
N PHE A 103 7.71 7.00 -15.49
CA PHE A 103 8.62 7.90 -14.78
C PHE A 103 9.99 8.01 -15.48
N ALA A 104 10.47 6.92 -16.08
CA ALA A 104 11.71 6.98 -16.83
C ALA A 104 11.58 7.89 -18.05
N ALA A 105 10.46 7.80 -18.77
CA ALA A 105 10.22 8.65 -19.91
C ALA A 105 10.23 10.13 -19.51
N LEU A 106 9.62 10.47 -18.37
CA LEU A 106 9.63 11.83 -17.86
C LEU A 106 11.07 12.31 -17.61
N ARG A 107 11.87 11.51 -16.89
CA ARG A 107 13.22 11.90 -16.53
C ARG A 107 14.13 12.02 -17.73
N GLU A 108 13.88 11.24 -18.77
CA GLU A 108 14.72 11.20 -19.98
C GLU A 108 14.20 12.09 -21.10
N GLY A 109 13.11 12.79 -20.88
CA GLY A 109 12.55 13.69 -21.88
C GLY A 109 12.00 12.94 -23.10
N ARG A 110 11.55 11.70 -22.91
CA ARG A 110 11.00 10.90 -24.01
C ARG A 110 9.47 10.94 -23.99
N PRO A 111 8.83 10.67 -25.12
CA PRO A 111 7.39 10.53 -25.15
C PRO A 111 6.91 9.42 -24.22
N PHE A 112 5.71 9.59 -23.66
CA PHE A 112 5.14 8.61 -22.73
C PHE A 112 4.56 7.37 -23.42
N GLY A 113 4.21 7.46 -24.66
CA GLY A 113 3.60 6.36 -25.40
C GLY A 113 4.56 5.41 -26.07
#